data_7eecedb967eef2a237a6ce20a5a802ed
#
_entry.id   7eecedb967eef2a237a6ce20a5a802ed
#
_cell.length_a   1.000
_cell.length_b   1.000
_cell.length_c   1.000
_cell.angle_alpha   90.00
_cell.angle_beta   90.00
_cell.angle_gamma   90.00
#
_symmetry.space_group_name_H-M   'P 1'
#
loop_
_entity.id
_entity.type
_entity.pdbx_description
1 polymer ?
#
loop_
_entity_poly.entity_id
_entity_poly.type
_entity_poly.pdbx_seq_one_letter_code
_entity_poly.pdbx_strand_id
1 'polypeptide(L)'
;YLRLLRKYAESHAGDGGRIRAELAAGNMDEVRRLAHSLKGVAGMIGATGVQGLAAELEAAIREGLDAEIIEARLAAVEAAQAATVGAILRLPDAEAVAAAQEAAASAVPDAAARAAAVEETLRRIDAFLAEGNVMVMKQAREAAPLIKSALGYAAAGFEQALAAYDFPAALACLRSRKP
;
A
#
# COMPACT_ATOMS: atom_id res chain seq x y z
N TYR A 1 -5.91 -4.46 7.00
CA TYR A 1 -4.60 -3.89 7.30
C TYR A 1 -4.71 -2.68 8.25
N LEU A 2 -5.62 -1.72 8.02
CA LEU A 2 -5.83 -0.54 8.89
C LEU A 2 -6.12 -0.93 10.36
N ARG A 3 -6.93 -1.96 10.59
CA ARG A 3 -7.17 -2.47 11.96
C ARG A 3 -5.90 -2.96 12.64
N LEU A 4 -5.01 -3.62 11.89
CA LEU A 4 -3.72 -4.08 12.42
C LEU A 4 -2.83 -2.91 12.81
N LEU A 5 -2.74 -1.87 11.95
CA LEU A 5 -1.98 -0.66 12.24
C LEU A 5 -2.50 0.05 13.50
N ARG A 6 -3.82 0.21 13.64
CA ARG A 6 -4.41 0.85 14.82
C ARG A 6 -4.14 0.05 16.10
N LYS A 7 -4.31 -1.27 16.03
CA LYS A 7 -3.98 -2.14 17.15
C LYS A 7 -2.50 -2.02 17.56
N TYR A 8 -1.59 -1.90 16.58
CA TYR A 8 -0.20 -1.61 16.85
C TYR A 8 -0.02 -0.27 17.58
N ALA A 9 -0.62 0.81 17.08
CA ALA A 9 -0.52 2.13 17.69
C ALA A 9 -1.06 2.13 19.13
N GLU A 10 -2.20 1.47 19.39
CA GLU A 10 -2.80 1.35 20.72
C GLU A 10 -1.93 0.54 21.69
N SER A 11 -1.37 -0.59 21.23
CA SER A 11 -0.68 -1.54 22.11
C SER A 11 0.80 -1.19 22.32
N HIS A 12 1.42 -0.49 21.38
CA HIS A 12 2.87 -0.29 21.32
C HIS A 12 3.31 1.18 21.41
N ALA A 13 2.39 2.14 21.56
CA ALA A 13 2.75 3.56 21.69
C ALA A 13 3.69 3.85 22.86
N GLY A 14 3.60 3.07 23.93
CA GLY A 14 4.40 3.25 25.16
C GLY A 14 5.68 2.42 25.24
N ASP A 15 5.99 1.60 24.24
CA ASP A 15 7.11 0.65 24.33
C ASP A 15 8.48 1.35 24.48
N GLY A 16 8.70 2.48 23.78
CA GLY A 16 9.92 3.28 23.96
C GLY A 16 10.12 3.74 25.40
N GLY A 17 9.06 4.29 26.02
CA GLY A 17 9.09 4.72 27.42
C GLY A 17 9.32 3.56 28.41
N ARG A 18 8.78 2.37 28.11
CA ARG A 18 9.05 1.17 28.92
C ARG A 18 10.52 0.74 28.83
N ILE A 19 11.07 0.73 27.61
CA ILE A 19 12.50 0.43 27.40
C ILE A 19 13.36 1.43 28.18
N ARG A 20 13.03 2.72 28.14
CA ARG A 20 13.74 3.77 28.88
C ARG A 20 13.68 3.56 30.40
N ALA A 21 12.53 3.19 30.94
CA ALA A 21 12.36 2.91 32.36
C ALA A 21 13.24 1.73 32.82
N GLU A 22 13.28 0.66 32.04
CA GLU A 22 14.12 -0.50 32.33
C GLU A 22 15.61 -0.20 32.18
N LEU A 23 16.00 0.65 31.21
CA LEU A 23 17.36 1.13 31.06
C LEU A 23 17.81 1.95 32.29
N ALA A 24 16.96 2.86 32.75
CA ALA A 24 17.23 3.65 33.96
C ALA A 24 17.31 2.81 35.24
N ALA A 25 16.59 1.70 35.28
CA ALA A 25 16.65 0.72 36.37
C ALA A 25 17.88 -0.22 36.26
N GLY A 26 18.67 -0.16 35.21
CA GLY A 26 19.80 -1.04 34.94
C GLY A 26 19.45 -2.46 34.51
N ASN A 27 18.20 -2.70 34.13
CA ASN A 27 17.67 -4.02 33.75
C ASN A 27 17.99 -4.36 32.28
N MET A 28 19.26 -4.50 31.92
CA MET A 28 19.73 -4.65 30.54
C MET A 28 19.12 -5.84 29.79
N ASP A 29 18.89 -6.98 30.47
CA ASP A 29 18.24 -8.14 29.87
C ASP A 29 16.80 -7.83 29.46
N GLU A 30 16.06 -7.07 30.26
CA GLU A 30 14.70 -6.67 29.96
C GLU A 30 14.67 -5.62 28.82
N VAL A 31 15.61 -4.66 28.83
CA VAL A 31 15.78 -3.70 27.71
C VAL A 31 16.00 -4.45 26.40
N ARG A 32 16.90 -5.43 26.38
CA ARG A 32 17.17 -6.26 25.21
C ARG A 32 15.92 -7.03 24.76
N ARG A 33 15.18 -7.63 25.71
CA ARG A 33 13.96 -8.39 25.41
C ARG A 33 12.87 -7.51 24.81
N LEU A 34 12.68 -6.30 25.35
CA LEU A 34 11.72 -5.33 24.85
C LEU A 34 12.11 -4.80 23.45
N ALA A 35 13.40 -4.51 23.23
CA ALA A 35 13.90 -4.11 21.91
C ALA A 35 13.68 -5.22 20.86
N HIS A 36 13.95 -6.47 21.21
CA HIS A 36 13.68 -7.63 20.37
C HIS A 36 12.20 -7.77 20.03
N SER A 37 11.33 -7.62 21.01
CA SER A 37 9.87 -7.67 20.82
C SER A 37 9.40 -6.55 19.88
N LEU A 38 9.84 -5.32 20.12
CA LEU A 38 9.52 -4.16 19.28
C LEU A 38 9.97 -4.36 17.84
N LYS A 39 11.19 -4.88 17.62
CA LYS A 39 11.69 -5.24 16.28
C LYS A 39 10.72 -6.19 15.56
N GLY A 40 10.24 -7.22 16.26
CA GLY A 40 9.32 -8.20 15.68
C GLY A 40 7.99 -7.57 15.27
N VAL A 41 7.34 -6.84 16.18
CA VAL A 41 6.01 -6.24 15.91
C VAL A 41 6.09 -5.11 14.88
N ALA A 42 7.16 -4.33 14.87
CA ALA A 42 7.39 -3.31 13.85
C ALA A 42 7.54 -3.94 12.45
N GLY A 43 8.25 -5.08 12.35
CA GLY A 43 8.37 -5.84 11.12
C GLY A 43 7.03 -6.37 10.60
N MET A 44 6.15 -6.83 11.47
CA MET A 44 4.81 -7.34 11.10
C MET A 44 3.94 -6.27 10.42
N ILE A 45 4.09 -5.01 10.77
CA ILE A 45 3.35 -3.89 10.16
C ILE A 45 4.11 -3.18 9.04
N GLY A 46 5.32 -3.64 8.71
CA GLY A 46 6.16 -3.02 7.69
C GLY A 46 6.82 -1.70 8.12
N ALA A 47 6.90 -1.42 9.43
CA ALA A 47 7.60 -0.24 9.98
C ALA A 47 9.11 -0.49 10.02
N THR A 48 9.73 -0.60 8.82
CA THR A 48 11.14 -0.99 8.64
C THR A 48 12.13 -0.07 9.34
N GLY A 49 11.82 1.22 9.46
CA GLY A 49 12.64 2.19 10.20
C GLY A 49 12.71 1.86 11.69
N VAL A 50 11.56 1.61 12.33
CA VAL A 50 11.49 1.20 13.74
C VAL A 50 12.16 -0.16 13.94
N GLN A 51 11.89 -1.10 13.02
CA GLN A 51 12.47 -2.43 13.04
C GLN A 51 14.00 -2.39 13.01
N GLY A 52 14.59 -1.60 12.13
CA GLY A 52 16.04 -1.44 12.00
C GLY A 52 16.66 -0.84 13.27
N LEU A 53 16.11 0.27 13.76
CA LEU A 53 16.60 0.93 14.96
C LEU A 53 16.46 0.06 16.21
N ALA A 54 15.38 -0.70 16.35
CA ALA A 54 15.22 -1.66 17.44
C ALA A 54 16.24 -2.81 17.36
N ALA A 55 16.59 -3.26 16.14
CA ALA A 55 17.66 -4.24 15.94
C ALA A 55 19.04 -3.70 16.32
N GLU A 56 19.32 -2.43 15.99
CA GLU A 56 20.56 -1.77 16.37
C GLU A 56 20.67 -1.59 17.89
N LEU A 57 19.58 -1.23 18.57
CA LEU A 57 19.54 -1.16 20.04
C LEU A 57 19.77 -2.52 20.67
N GLU A 58 19.08 -3.57 20.19
CA GLU A 58 19.26 -4.96 20.65
C GLU A 58 20.73 -5.41 20.50
N ALA A 59 21.36 -5.07 19.37
CA ALA A 59 22.76 -5.38 19.09
C ALA A 59 23.71 -4.64 20.04
N ALA A 60 23.51 -3.35 20.24
CA ALA A 60 24.34 -2.51 21.13
C ALA A 60 24.35 -3.05 22.58
N ILE A 61 23.19 -3.49 23.07
CA ILE A 61 23.09 -4.09 24.41
C ILE A 61 23.79 -5.44 24.47
N ARG A 62 23.57 -6.28 23.47
CA ARG A 62 24.20 -7.60 23.37
C ARG A 62 25.75 -7.53 23.33
N GLU A 63 26.27 -6.50 22.66
CA GLU A 63 27.70 -6.26 22.50
C GLU A 63 28.30 -5.53 23.70
N GLY A 64 27.48 -5.07 24.65
CA GLY A 64 27.93 -4.34 25.84
C GLY A 64 28.55 -2.99 25.52
N LEU A 65 27.98 -2.28 24.54
CA LEU A 65 28.48 -0.95 24.17
C LEU A 65 28.26 0.06 25.30
N ASP A 66 28.98 1.20 25.21
CA ASP A 66 28.91 2.27 26.19
C ASP A 66 27.48 2.81 26.38
N ALA A 67 27.18 3.23 27.62
CA ALA A 67 25.86 3.73 28.00
C ALA A 67 25.37 4.88 27.10
N GLU A 68 26.28 5.76 26.69
CA GLU A 68 25.95 6.87 25.77
C GLU A 68 25.47 6.38 24.40
N ILE A 69 26.07 5.31 23.89
CA ILE A 69 25.67 4.70 22.60
C ILE A 69 24.31 4.07 22.75
N ILE A 70 24.06 3.32 23.82
CA ILE A 70 22.77 2.69 24.10
C ILE A 70 21.66 3.75 24.24
N GLU A 71 21.91 4.84 24.97
CA GLU A 71 20.98 5.95 25.12
C GLU A 71 20.68 6.63 23.76
N ALA A 72 21.69 6.89 22.94
CA ALA A 72 21.49 7.45 21.61
C ALA A 72 20.64 6.54 20.70
N ARG A 73 20.87 5.22 20.76
CA ARG A 73 20.06 4.24 20.02
C ARG A 73 18.63 4.20 20.52
N LEU A 74 18.41 4.22 21.83
CA LEU A 74 17.08 4.28 22.42
C LEU A 74 16.34 5.55 22.01
N ALA A 75 16.97 6.70 22.07
CA ALA A 75 16.36 7.97 21.62
C ALA A 75 15.91 7.93 20.15
N ALA A 76 16.71 7.29 19.28
CA ALA A 76 16.37 7.11 17.88
C ALA A 76 15.14 6.18 17.71
N VAL A 77 15.09 5.09 18.49
CA VAL A 77 13.91 4.17 18.52
C VAL A 77 12.66 4.92 18.95
N GLU A 78 12.73 5.69 20.04
CA GLU A 78 11.59 6.47 20.56
C GLU A 78 11.05 7.46 19.53
N ALA A 79 11.94 8.21 18.89
CA ALA A 79 11.58 9.19 17.88
C ALA A 79 10.90 8.53 16.65
N ALA A 80 11.47 7.44 16.15
CA ALA A 80 10.91 6.70 15.01
C ALA A 80 9.56 6.06 15.36
N GLN A 81 9.43 5.52 16.56
CA GLN A 81 8.19 4.93 17.04
C GLN A 81 7.10 5.99 17.20
N ALA A 82 7.37 7.11 17.84
CA ALA A 82 6.43 8.22 17.99
C ALA A 82 5.96 8.74 16.63
N ALA A 83 6.87 8.90 15.67
CA ALA A 83 6.54 9.30 14.31
C ALA A 83 5.62 8.27 13.61
N THR A 84 5.91 6.98 13.76
CA THR A 84 5.12 5.88 13.18
C THR A 84 3.71 5.82 13.78
N VAL A 85 3.60 5.85 15.11
CA VAL A 85 2.31 5.88 15.82
C VAL A 85 1.52 7.12 15.43
N GLY A 86 2.15 8.29 15.41
CA GLY A 86 1.50 9.54 14.98
C GLY A 86 1.02 9.50 13.53
N ALA A 87 1.75 8.85 12.63
CA ALA A 87 1.32 8.65 11.25
C ALA A 87 0.09 7.72 11.17
N ILE A 88 0.11 6.61 11.92
CA ILE A 88 -1.01 5.65 11.97
C ILE A 88 -2.29 6.31 12.50
N LEU A 89 -2.18 7.12 13.56
CA LEU A 89 -3.32 7.81 14.16
C LEU A 89 -3.95 8.87 13.25
N ARG A 90 -3.18 9.40 12.28
CA ARG A 90 -3.69 10.30 11.25
C ARG A 90 -4.36 9.61 10.07
N LEU A 91 -4.25 8.29 9.96
CA LEU A 91 -4.95 7.55 8.91
C LEU A 91 -6.47 7.63 9.13
N PRO A 92 -7.26 7.80 8.07
CA PRO A 92 -8.72 7.82 8.17
C PRO A 92 -9.22 6.49 8.73
N ASP A 93 -10.34 6.53 9.47
CA ASP A 93 -10.96 5.32 10.01
C ASP A 93 -11.35 4.35 8.90
N ALA A 94 -11.22 3.05 9.18
CA ALA A 94 -11.62 2.01 8.23
C ALA A 94 -13.11 2.16 7.83
N GLU A 95 -13.94 2.62 8.77
CA GLU A 95 -15.36 2.94 8.52
C GLU A 95 -15.53 4.18 7.65
N ALA A 96 -14.72 5.23 7.87
CA ALA A 96 -14.72 6.42 7.03
C ALA A 96 -14.24 6.11 5.61
N VAL A 97 -13.25 5.23 5.44
CA VAL A 97 -12.80 4.77 4.12
C VAL A 97 -13.88 3.92 3.45
N ALA A 98 -14.52 3.01 4.17
CA ALA A 98 -15.62 2.20 3.65
C ALA A 98 -16.82 3.07 3.27
N ALA A 99 -17.21 4.03 4.11
CA ALA A 99 -18.29 4.98 3.82
C ALA A 99 -17.97 5.88 2.62
N ALA A 100 -16.71 6.33 2.49
CA ALA A 100 -16.26 7.09 1.33
C ALA A 100 -16.26 6.25 0.05
N GLN A 101 -15.90 4.98 0.12
CA GLN A 101 -15.98 4.04 -1.00
C GLN A 101 -17.43 3.72 -1.37
N GLU A 102 -18.31 3.57 -0.39
CA GLU A 102 -19.75 3.35 -0.60
C GLU A 102 -20.43 4.59 -1.16
N ALA A 103 -20.08 5.78 -0.66
CA ALA A 103 -20.52 7.06 -1.20
C ALA A 103 -20.00 7.29 -2.63
N ALA A 104 -18.74 6.94 -2.92
CA ALA A 104 -18.19 6.99 -4.26
C ALA A 104 -18.83 5.94 -5.20
N ALA A 105 -19.21 4.77 -4.67
CA ALA A 105 -19.91 3.74 -5.43
C ALA A 105 -21.39 4.12 -5.67
N SER A 106 -22.03 4.84 -4.74
CA SER A 106 -23.42 5.34 -4.88
C SER A 106 -23.51 6.67 -5.62
N ALA A 107 -22.42 7.46 -5.67
CA ALA A 107 -22.29 8.66 -6.51
C ALA A 107 -22.02 8.34 -7.99
N VAL A 108 -22.16 7.07 -8.38
CA VAL A 108 -21.95 6.66 -9.76
C VAL A 108 -23.11 7.20 -10.61
N PRO A 109 -22.78 7.90 -11.71
CA PRO A 109 -23.77 8.40 -12.66
C PRO A 109 -24.71 7.28 -13.11
N ASP A 110 -25.96 7.64 -13.39
CA ASP A 110 -26.99 6.83 -14.02
C ASP A 110 -26.40 5.78 -14.97
N ALA A 111 -26.97 4.59 -15.02
CA ALA A 111 -26.50 3.48 -15.86
C ALA A 111 -26.25 3.89 -17.33
N ALA A 112 -27.03 4.87 -17.81
CA ALA A 112 -26.86 5.47 -19.13
C ALA A 112 -25.57 6.29 -19.24
N ALA A 113 -25.20 7.06 -18.21
CA ALA A 113 -23.95 7.83 -18.20
C ALA A 113 -22.71 6.93 -18.08
N ARG A 114 -22.82 5.82 -17.36
CA ARG A 114 -21.78 4.77 -17.33
C ARG A 114 -21.58 4.14 -18.70
N ALA A 115 -22.67 3.71 -19.34
CA ALA A 115 -22.63 3.12 -20.67
C ALA A 115 -21.98 4.10 -21.66
N ALA A 116 -22.35 5.39 -21.62
CA ALA A 116 -21.77 6.42 -22.47
C ALA A 116 -20.27 6.62 -22.21
N ALA A 117 -19.82 6.63 -20.96
CA ALA A 117 -18.40 6.76 -20.61
C ALA A 117 -17.57 5.52 -21.06
N VAL A 118 -18.13 4.33 -20.93
CA VAL A 118 -17.51 3.08 -21.45
C VAL A 118 -17.39 3.15 -22.98
N GLU A 119 -18.45 3.52 -23.67
CA GLU A 119 -18.47 3.66 -25.12
C GLU A 119 -17.46 4.69 -25.62
N GLU A 120 -17.37 5.84 -24.95
CA GLU A 120 -16.38 6.88 -25.27
C GLU A 120 -14.95 6.38 -25.11
N THR A 121 -14.68 5.66 -24.01
CA THR A 121 -13.35 5.06 -23.76
C THR A 121 -12.98 4.05 -24.82
N LEU A 122 -13.91 3.16 -25.18
CA LEU A 122 -13.69 2.15 -26.22
C LEU A 122 -13.50 2.78 -27.60
N ARG A 123 -14.24 3.84 -27.93
CA ARG A 123 -14.07 4.60 -29.17
C ARG A 123 -12.70 5.24 -29.29
N ARG A 124 -12.17 5.82 -28.20
CA ARG A 124 -10.81 6.37 -28.17
C ARG A 124 -9.75 5.29 -28.38
N ILE A 125 -9.93 4.13 -27.77
CA ILE A 125 -9.03 2.98 -27.96
C ILE A 125 -9.11 2.49 -29.41
N ASP A 126 -10.29 2.37 -30.00
CA ASP A 126 -10.49 2.01 -31.43
C ASP A 126 -9.73 2.97 -32.35
N ALA A 127 -9.83 4.28 -32.11
CA ALA A 127 -9.13 5.29 -32.90
C ALA A 127 -7.60 5.14 -32.79
N PHE A 128 -7.06 5.00 -31.59
CA PHE A 128 -5.61 4.80 -31.41
C PHE A 128 -5.11 3.50 -32.05
N LEU A 129 -5.89 2.42 -31.99
CA LEU A 129 -5.53 1.16 -32.66
C LEU A 129 -5.54 1.30 -34.17
N ALA A 130 -6.55 1.99 -34.74
CA ALA A 130 -6.67 2.21 -36.16
C ALA A 130 -5.53 3.08 -36.74
N GLU A 131 -5.01 4.02 -35.93
CA GLU A 131 -3.89 4.88 -36.26
C GLU A 131 -2.52 4.22 -35.99
N GLY A 132 -2.48 3.03 -35.39
CA GLY A 132 -1.24 2.40 -34.96
C GLY A 132 -0.51 3.16 -33.84
N ASN A 133 -1.24 3.96 -33.06
CA ASN A 133 -0.69 4.86 -32.07
C ASN A 133 -0.35 4.12 -30.77
N VAL A 134 0.94 4.10 -30.39
CA VAL A 134 1.45 3.42 -29.18
C VAL A 134 0.84 3.94 -27.87
N MET A 135 0.21 5.13 -27.87
CA MET A 135 -0.51 5.66 -26.71
C MET A 135 -1.67 4.76 -26.28
N VAL A 136 -2.15 3.89 -27.17
CA VAL A 136 -3.14 2.86 -26.85
C VAL A 136 -2.71 1.97 -25.70
N MET A 137 -1.41 1.67 -25.57
CA MET A 137 -0.86 0.83 -24.49
C MET A 137 -1.13 1.42 -23.10
N LYS A 138 -0.98 2.75 -22.97
CA LYS A 138 -1.29 3.46 -21.71
C LYS A 138 -2.80 3.50 -21.47
N GLN A 139 -3.57 3.90 -22.46
CA GLN A 139 -5.03 4.01 -22.36
C GLN A 139 -5.69 2.67 -22.06
N ALA A 140 -5.26 1.59 -22.70
CA ALA A 140 -5.78 0.25 -22.45
C ALA A 140 -5.46 -0.24 -21.04
N ARG A 141 -4.27 0.08 -20.50
CA ARG A 141 -3.90 -0.26 -19.13
C ARG A 141 -4.76 0.48 -18.11
N GLU A 142 -4.99 1.77 -18.31
CA GLU A 142 -5.84 2.60 -17.45
C GLU A 142 -7.30 2.16 -17.50
N ALA A 143 -7.77 1.71 -18.66
CA ALA A 143 -9.13 1.25 -18.89
C ALA A 143 -9.31 -0.28 -18.74
N ALA A 144 -8.31 -1.03 -18.30
CA ALA A 144 -8.33 -2.50 -18.27
C ALA A 144 -9.60 -3.11 -17.62
N PRO A 145 -10.11 -2.62 -16.47
CA PRO A 145 -11.33 -3.14 -15.88
C PRO A 145 -12.56 -2.95 -16.78
N LEU A 146 -12.64 -1.79 -17.47
CA LEU A 146 -13.74 -1.47 -18.38
C LEU A 146 -13.68 -2.34 -19.65
N ILE A 147 -12.48 -2.50 -20.22
CA ILE A 147 -12.24 -3.35 -21.40
C ILE A 147 -12.61 -4.80 -21.09
N LYS A 148 -12.19 -5.31 -19.94
CA LYS A 148 -12.49 -6.67 -19.50
C LYS A 148 -13.99 -6.89 -19.33
N SER A 149 -14.70 -5.92 -18.77
CA SER A 149 -16.15 -5.97 -18.64
C SER A 149 -16.86 -5.90 -19.99
N ALA A 150 -16.38 -5.05 -20.92
CA ALA A 150 -17.00 -4.83 -22.22
C ALA A 150 -16.73 -5.95 -23.24
N LEU A 151 -15.54 -6.56 -23.22
CA LEU A 151 -15.11 -7.60 -24.16
C LEU A 151 -15.38 -9.01 -23.66
N GLY A 152 -15.59 -9.22 -22.35
CA GLY A 152 -15.83 -10.55 -21.80
C GLY A 152 -14.73 -11.54 -22.19
N TYR A 153 -15.09 -12.62 -22.89
CA TYR A 153 -14.13 -13.64 -23.33
C TYR A 153 -13.10 -13.15 -24.35
N ALA A 154 -13.39 -12.10 -25.10
CA ALA A 154 -12.45 -11.54 -26.08
C ALA A 154 -11.35 -10.68 -25.44
N ALA A 155 -11.48 -10.34 -24.16
CA ALA A 155 -10.52 -9.51 -23.45
C ALA A 155 -9.11 -10.13 -23.41
N ALA A 156 -8.99 -11.42 -23.21
CA ALA A 156 -7.70 -12.12 -23.18
C ALA A 156 -6.98 -12.04 -24.54
N GLY A 157 -7.70 -12.22 -25.64
CA GLY A 157 -7.15 -12.07 -26.98
C GLY A 157 -6.74 -10.65 -27.29
N PHE A 158 -7.50 -9.66 -26.83
CA PHE A 158 -7.19 -8.25 -26.93
C PHE A 158 -5.89 -7.90 -26.17
N GLU A 159 -5.77 -8.34 -24.92
CA GLU A 159 -4.56 -8.12 -24.10
C GLU A 159 -3.32 -8.78 -24.74
N GLN A 160 -3.46 -9.99 -25.27
CA GLN A 160 -2.38 -10.70 -25.93
C GLN A 160 -1.93 -9.97 -27.20
N ALA A 161 -2.87 -9.51 -28.02
CA ALA A 161 -2.57 -8.73 -29.24
C ALA A 161 -1.86 -7.41 -28.90
N LEU A 162 -2.30 -6.70 -27.87
CA LEU A 162 -1.62 -5.50 -27.40
C LEU A 162 -0.20 -5.78 -26.92
N ALA A 163 0.01 -6.85 -26.13
CA ALA A 163 1.33 -7.23 -25.65
C ALA A 163 2.30 -7.58 -26.79
N ALA A 164 1.77 -8.10 -27.89
CA ALA A 164 2.51 -8.39 -29.11
C ALA A 164 2.67 -7.17 -30.05
N TYR A 165 2.11 -6.00 -29.70
CA TYR A 165 2.01 -4.81 -30.55
C TYR A 165 1.26 -5.08 -31.87
N ASP A 166 0.41 -6.12 -31.90
CA ASP A 166 -0.45 -6.42 -33.04
C ASP A 166 -1.75 -5.62 -32.95
N PHE A 167 -1.66 -4.34 -33.33
CA PHE A 167 -2.79 -3.42 -33.28
C PHE A 167 -3.96 -3.82 -34.20
N PRO A 168 -3.73 -4.38 -35.41
CA PRO A 168 -4.81 -4.93 -36.22
C PRO A 168 -5.58 -6.05 -35.53
N ALA A 169 -4.91 -7.01 -34.89
CA ALA A 169 -5.56 -8.08 -34.15
C ALA A 169 -6.30 -7.56 -32.92
N ALA A 170 -5.71 -6.62 -32.16
CA ALA A 170 -6.37 -5.96 -31.04
C ALA A 170 -7.64 -5.21 -31.49
N LEU A 171 -7.58 -4.51 -32.61
CA LEU A 171 -8.72 -3.81 -33.21
C LEU A 171 -9.84 -4.79 -33.61
N ALA A 172 -9.48 -5.93 -34.20
CA ALA A 172 -10.44 -6.98 -34.54
C ALA A 172 -11.14 -7.52 -33.29
N CYS A 173 -10.40 -7.78 -32.21
CA CYS A 173 -10.96 -8.19 -30.91
C CYS A 173 -11.92 -7.15 -30.34
N LEU A 174 -11.54 -5.85 -30.40
CA LEU A 174 -12.37 -4.75 -29.91
C LEU A 174 -13.69 -4.64 -30.69
N ARG A 175 -13.64 -4.80 -32.01
CA ARG A 175 -14.80 -4.69 -32.91
C ARG A 175 -15.65 -5.95 -32.95
N SER A 176 -15.15 -7.10 -32.47
CA SER A 176 -15.93 -8.35 -32.41
C SER A 176 -16.96 -8.36 -31.27
N ARG A 177 -16.94 -7.35 -30.37
CA ARG A 177 -17.96 -7.25 -29.32
C ARG A 177 -19.35 -7.13 -29.93
N LYS A 178 -20.28 -7.90 -29.38
CA LYS A 178 -21.70 -7.69 -29.67
C LYS A 178 -22.19 -6.49 -28.85
N PRO A 179 -23.05 -5.62 -29.44
CA PRO A 179 -23.67 -4.52 -28.73
C PRO A 179 -24.55 -4.98 -27.59
#